data_f8ec1d00a7b7a883daadee5d03e74870
#
_entry.id   f8ec1d00a7b7a883daadee5d03e74870
#
_cell.length_a   1.000
_cell.length_b   1.000
_cell.length_c   1.000
_cell.angle_alpha   90.00
_cell.angle_beta   90.00
_cell.angle_gamma   90.00
#
_symmetry.space_group_name_H-M   'P 1'
#
loop_
_entity.id
_entity.type
_entity.pdbx_description
1 polymer ?
#
loop_
_entity_poly.entity_id
_entity_poly.type
_entity_poly.pdbx_seq_one_letter_code
_entity_poly.pdbx_strand_id
1 'polypeptide(L)'
;MKKEYYNRGKKIEVEQLTDTLVIKQEDSSERMKDVESIEKNFGTRTKLSTDTKNASRLSEQQEIFEKAGYIFIKPNEKTSKTLESKALRSELPNTGGVFVDKEGLIKIGTGRLTIKFKRDVSKSEIDALLGQRNLKIIRQLKFADSLYEIEVQDMTDPLDLSIQLHNNEKIEYAEPIFNEHIPQRYVPTDPKYNDQWQWRGGLSIEQAWDITKGEDIKIALIDPGIDISNPDLSSSIMNTAAYFKKNGIAEVVFVNDTAGFPMDDHGTFCSGMALARSDNDKFGCGAANRASFIPIACLGGGDIVGPQLALARSIAYAADPTNEIPNANRDDGADIISVSLGPAGTHWTMTSVLENAINFATSKGRNGLGTTIFWAVDNTSDWPISEDEVCSHPNTIAVGRVNQSDEYLDRLGGSAFGPELDFVAPGSDVYNIYSNGNFESGIGTSYATPCAAGVGALVLSVNPNLTSIMLTEILRQTCDKVGGVDYDANGHHIRYGYGRINAFGAVNTAMNKK
;
A
#
# COMPACT_ATOMS: atom_id res chain seq x y z
N MET A 1 -23.65 12.88 11.53
CA MET A 1 -23.58 14.36 11.82
C MET A 1 -22.11 14.77 11.85
N LYS A 2 -21.73 15.85 11.15
CA LYS A 2 -20.33 16.35 11.20
C LYS A 2 -20.03 16.93 12.57
N LYS A 3 -18.90 16.57 13.14
CA LYS A 3 -18.32 17.05 14.39
C LYS A 3 -16.86 17.42 14.16
N GLU A 4 -16.30 18.20 15.07
CA GLU A 4 -14.92 18.66 15.03
C GLU A 4 -14.30 18.55 16.43
N TYR A 5 -12.97 18.44 16.48
CA TYR A 5 -12.20 18.55 17.71
C TYR A 5 -10.78 19.04 17.40
N TYR A 6 -10.03 19.45 18.40
CA TYR A 6 -8.63 19.80 18.24
C TYR A 6 -7.73 18.63 18.61
N ASN A 7 -6.68 18.42 17.78
CA ASN A 7 -5.60 17.49 18.05
C ASN A 7 -4.27 18.14 17.62
N ARG A 8 -3.33 18.31 18.55
CA ARG A 8 -2.04 19.00 18.35
C ARG A 8 -2.20 20.38 17.69
N GLY A 9 -3.22 21.13 18.14
CA GLY A 9 -3.55 22.46 17.60
C GLY A 9 -4.19 22.47 16.21
N LYS A 10 -4.42 21.32 15.59
CA LYS A 10 -5.14 21.20 14.32
C LYS A 10 -6.58 20.80 14.55
N LYS A 11 -7.47 21.39 13.76
CA LYS A 11 -8.89 21.07 13.77
C LYS A 11 -9.12 19.81 12.94
N ILE A 12 -9.71 18.79 13.55
CA ILE A 12 -10.00 17.48 12.95
C ILE A 12 -11.50 17.35 12.77
N GLU A 13 -11.94 16.99 11.57
CA GLU A 13 -13.35 16.68 11.28
C GLU A 13 -13.60 15.18 11.40
N VAL A 14 -14.74 14.80 12.00
CA VAL A 14 -15.25 13.44 12.08
C VAL A 14 -16.75 13.42 11.82
N GLU A 15 -17.26 12.28 11.35
CA GLU A 15 -18.70 12.04 11.26
C GLU A 15 -19.18 11.26 12.46
N GLN A 16 -20.10 11.83 13.24
CA GLN A 16 -20.77 11.12 14.33
C GLN A 16 -21.94 10.31 13.79
N LEU A 17 -21.98 9.02 14.08
CA LEU A 17 -23.10 8.13 13.79
C LEU A 17 -24.12 8.26 14.92
N THR A 18 -25.11 9.13 14.73
CA THR A 18 -26.08 9.51 15.78
C THR A 18 -27.14 8.45 16.07
N ASP A 19 -27.31 7.50 15.17
CA ASP A 19 -28.26 6.37 15.29
C ASP A 19 -27.59 5.09 15.83
N THR A 20 -26.34 5.20 16.25
CA THR A 20 -25.57 4.06 16.75
C THR A 20 -25.00 4.33 18.13
N LEU A 21 -25.24 3.39 19.02
CA LEU A 21 -24.63 3.32 20.35
C LEU A 21 -23.64 2.16 20.36
N VAL A 22 -22.52 2.36 21.04
CA VAL A 22 -21.53 1.30 21.26
C VAL A 22 -21.45 0.99 22.75
N ILE A 23 -21.40 -0.30 23.07
CA ILE A 23 -21.25 -0.82 24.43
C ILE A 23 -20.01 -1.69 24.48
N LYS A 24 -19.11 -1.44 25.42
CA LYS A 24 -17.95 -2.32 25.70
C LYS A 24 -18.35 -3.37 26.72
N GLN A 25 -18.22 -4.65 26.37
CA GLN A 25 -18.36 -5.74 27.34
C GLN A 25 -17.11 -5.82 28.22
N GLU A 26 -17.32 -6.05 29.52
CA GLU A 26 -16.21 -6.39 30.44
C GLU A 26 -15.80 -7.85 30.25
N ASP A 27 -14.52 -8.14 30.52
CA ASP A 27 -13.94 -9.48 30.38
C ASP A 27 -14.53 -10.45 31.44
N SER A 28 -15.60 -11.13 31.07
CA SER A 28 -16.15 -12.20 31.89
C SER A 28 -16.51 -13.43 31.05
N SER A 29 -16.48 -14.59 31.67
CA SER A 29 -16.86 -15.89 31.10
C SER A 29 -18.34 -16.01 30.69
N GLU A 30 -19.12 -14.93 30.80
CA GLU A 30 -20.56 -14.83 30.51
C GLU A 30 -20.89 -14.05 29.25
N ARG A 31 -19.93 -13.79 28.36
CA ARG A 31 -20.07 -12.92 27.15
C ARG A 31 -21.34 -13.19 26.31
N MET A 32 -21.78 -14.43 26.16
CA MET A 32 -22.97 -14.74 25.34
C MET A 32 -24.30 -14.33 26.00
N LYS A 33 -24.43 -14.51 27.32
CA LYS A 33 -25.66 -14.16 28.04
C LYS A 33 -25.88 -12.65 28.10
N ASP A 34 -24.79 -11.88 28.16
CA ASP A 34 -24.84 -10.42 28.19
C ASP A 34 -25.29 -9.80 26.87
N VAL A 35 -24.96 -10.38 25.71
CA VAL A 35 -25.35 -9.84 24.40
C VAL A 35 -26.88 -9.86 24.20
N GLU A 36 -27.52 -10.99 24.48
CA GLU A 36 -28.99 -11.10 24.40
C GLU A 36 -29.71 -10.14 25.36
N SER A 37 -29.15 -9.95 26.54
CA SER A 37 -29.67 -8.97 27.52
C SER A 37 -29.50 -7.54 27.02
N ILE A 38 -28.36 -7.20 26.40
CA ILE A 38 -28.10 -5.89 25.82
C ILE A 38 -29.07 -5.62 24.66
N GLU A 39 -29.23 -6.56 23.75
CA GLU A 39 -30.17 -6.42 22.62
C GLU A 39 -31.61 -6.25 23.09
N LYS A 40 -32.03 -7.04 24.05
CA LYS A 40 -33.38 -6.96 24.62
C LYS A 40 -33.67 -5.62 25.33
N ASN A 41 -32.70 -5.08 26.03
CA ASN A 41 -32.90 -3.90 26.86
C ASN A 41 -32.61 -2.59 26.13
N PHE A 42 -31.64 -2.55 25.20
CA PHE A 42 -31.12 -1.29 24.68
C PHE A 42 -31.33 -1.07 23.17
N GLY A 43 -31.52 -2.11 22.38
CA GLY A 43 -31.74 -1.99 20.94
C GLY A 43 -31.23 -3.19 20.15
N THR A 44 -31.29 -3.14 18.83
CA THR A 44 -30.84 -4.24 17.93
C THR A 44 -29.42 -4.03 17.45
N ARG A 45 -28.66 -5.11 17.30
CA ARG A 45 -27.35 -5.06 16.63
C ARG A 45 -27.45 -4.41 15.27
N THR A 46 -26.49 -3.59 14.93
CA THR A 46 -26.47 -2.88 13.67
C THR A 46 -25.12 -3.03 12.96
N LYS A 47 -25.18 -3.09 11.63
CA LYS A 47 -24.00 -2.88 10.80
C LYS A 47 -23.85 -1.40 10.53
N LEU A 48 -22.65 -0.89 10.69
CA LEU A 48 -22.34 0.49 10.38
C LEU A 48 -22.40 0.71 8.87
N SER A 49 -23.05 1.77 8.46
CA SER A 49 -23.10 2.21 7.08
C SER A 49 -22.85 3.72 7.03
N THR A 50 -22.07 4.15 6.05
CA THR A 50 -21.93 5.55 5.69
C THR A 50 -22.21 5.69 4.20
N ASP A 51 -22.68 6.86 3.78
CA ASP A 51 -22.87 7.20 2.36
C ASP A 51 -21.52 7.39 1.63
N THR A 52 -20.41 7.06 2.28
CA THR A 52 -19.07 7.27 1.76
C THR A 52 -18.50 6.03 1.06
N LYS A 53 -17.53 6.26 0.17
CA LYS A 53 -16.78 5.23 -0.58
C LYS A 53 -16.01 4.22 0.31
N ASN A 54 -16.00 4.40 1.62
CA ASN A 54 -15.24 3.63 2.59
C ASN A 54 -16.06 2.52 3.30
N ALA A 55 -17.19 2.10 2.74
CA ALA A 55 -18.10 1.13 3.38
C ALA A 55 -17.42 -0.22 3.70
N SER A 56 -16.54 -0.72 2.82
CA SER A 56 -15.80 -1.96 3.07
C SER A 56 -14.84 -1.82 4.26
N ARG A 57 -14.10 -0.72 4.33
CA ARG A 57 -13.18 -0.43 5.43
C ARG A 57 -13.91 -0.24 6.76
N LEU A 58 -15.06 0.39 6.71
CA LEU A 58 -15.90 0.57 7.89
C LEU A 58 -16.39 -0.78 8.45
N SER A 59 -16.80 -1.71 7.57
CA SER A 59 -17.21 -3.06 7.96
C SER A 59 -16.06 -3.85 8.59
N GLU A 60 -14.87 -3.78 8.00
CA GLU A 60 -13.65 -4.39 8.55
C GLU A 60 -13.30 -3.82 9.93
N GLN A 61 -13.32 -2.50 10.08
CA GLN A 61 -13.07 -1.83 11.35
C GLN A 61 -14.10 -2.26 12.40
N GLN A 62 -15.38 -2.36 12.05
CA GLN A 62 -16.42 -2.83 12.96
C GLN A 62 -16.12 -4.25 13.48
N GLU A 63 -15.74 -5.17 12.60
CA GLU A 63 -15.39 -6.54 13.01
C GLU A 63 -14.21 -6.59 13.99
N ILE A 64 -13.22 -5.72 13.82
CA ILE A 64 -12.08 -5.60 14.72
C ILE A 64 -12.55 -5.16 16.11
N PHE A 65 -13.39 -4.14 16.19
CA PHE A 65 -13.95 -3.68 17.46
C PHE A 65 -14.87 -4.73 18.10
N GLU A 66 -15.66 -5.46 17.32
CA GLU A 66 -16.51 -6.53 17.82
C GLU A 66 -15.68 -7.68 18.41
N LYS A 67 -14.59 -8.08 17.77
CA LYS A 67 -13.61 -9.05 18.32
C LYS A 67 -12.98 -8.55 19.62
N ALA A 68 -12.80 -7.23 19.76
CA ALA A 68 -12.32 -6.60 20.97
C ALA A 68 -13.41 -6.41 22.05
N GLY A 69 -14.60 -6.95 21.85
CA GLY A 69 -15.71 -6.94 22.82
C GLY A 69 -16.58 -5.68 22.77
N TYR A 70 -16.59 -4.96 21.65
CA TYR A 70 -17.53 -3.85 21.43
C TYR A 70 -18.78 -4.35 20.72
N ILE A 71 -19.96 -3.86 21.11
CA ILE A 71 -21.25 -4.17 20.50
C ILE A 71 -21.84 -2.89 19.95
N PHE A 72 -22.13 -2.89 18.65
CA PHE A 72 -22.78 -1.77 17.97
C PHE A 72 -24.29 -2.03 17.91
N ILE A 73 -25.10 -1.13 18.47
CA ILE A 73 -26.55 -1.27 18.52
C ILE A 73 -27.24 -0.03 17.94
N LYS A 74 -28.37 -0.26 17.28
CA LYS A 74 -29.34 0.78 16.96
C LYS A 74 -30.27 0.90 18.15
N PRO A 75 -30.26 2.03 18.91
CA PRO A 75 -31.03 2.17 20.13
C PRO A 75 -32.54 2.05 19.85
N ASN A 76 -33.27 1.43 20.75
CA ASN A 76 -34.75 1.47 20.74
C ASN A 76 -35.27 2.85 21.22
N GLU A 77 -36.58 3.14 21.06
CA GLU A 77 -37.16 4.44 21.43
C GLU A 77 -36.95 4.81 22.90
N LYS A 78 -36.99 3.81 23.79
CA LYS A 78 -36.75 4.02 25.21
C LYS A 78 -35.31 4.43 25.47
N THR A 79 -34.37 3.72 24.86
CA THR A 79 -32.93 4.00 24.94
C THR A 79 -32.60 5.35 24.32
N SER A 80 -33.16 5.67 23.16
CA SER A 80 -32.97 6.97 22.50
C SER A 80 -33.44 8.13 23.39
N LYS A 81 -34.62 8.02 24.00
CA LYS A 81 -35.13 9.03 24.96
C LYS A 81 -34.29 9.09 26.23
N THR A 82 -33.72 7.99 26.68
CA THR A 82 -32.91 7.91 27.90
C THR A 82 -31.46 8.36 27.65
N LEU A 83 -30.93 8.24 26.41
CA LEU A 83 -29.64 8.81 26.00
C LEU A 83 -29.59 10.34 26.21
N GLU A 84 -30.78 11.00 26.18
CA GLU A 84 -30.93 12.40 26.51
C GLU A 84 -30.93 12.67 28.02
N SER A 85 -30.89 11.62 28.88
CA SER A 85 -30.96 11.73 30.34
C SER A 85 -29.69 11.21 31.03
N LYS A 86 -29.36 11.82 32.20
CA LYS A 86 -28.21 11.40 33.05
C LYS A 86 -28.27 9.94 33.52
N ALA A 87 -29.47 9.32 33.53
CA ALA A 87 -29.68 7.99 34.07
C ALA A 87 -28.97 6.88 33.28
N LEU A 88 -28.81 7.03 31.97
CA LEU A 88 -28.24 5.97 31.15
C LEU A 88 -26.72 5.78 31.35
N ARG A 89 -25.96 6.84 31.64
CA ARG A 89 -24.51 6.73 31.93
C ARG A 89 -24.23 5.96 33.23
N SER A 90 -25.14 5.99 34.19
CA SER A 90 -25.00 5.17 35.40
C SER A 90 -25.39 3.71 35.17
N GLU A 91 -26.28 3.44 34.21
CA GLU A 91 -26.71 2.09 33.85
C GLU A 91 -25.78 1.41 32.83
N LEU A 92 -25.11 2.23 32.00
CA LEU A 92 -24.18 1.76 30.94
C LEU A 92 -22.83 2.53 31.00
N PRO A 93 -21.98 2.24 32.00
CA PRO A 93 -20.76 3.01 32.25
C PRO A 93 -19.74 2.94 31.09
N ASN A 94 -19.86 1.95 30.21
CA ASN A 94 -18.93 1.68 29.12
C ASN A 94 -19.52 2.02 27.73
N THR A 95 -20.41 3.01 27.65
CA THR A 95 -20.99 3.49 26.39
C THR A 95 -20.25 4.70 25.85
N GLY A 96 -20.10 4.75 24.52
CA GLY A 96 -19.48 5.87 23.81
C GLY A 96 -20.18 6.21 22.50
N GLY A 97 -20.02 7.44 22.06
CA GLY A 97 -20.40 7.84 20.70
C GLY A 97 -19.47 7.21 19.67
N VAL A 98 -20.03 6.87 18.52
CA VAL A 98 -19.27 6.34 17.38
C VAL A 98 -18.98 7.48 16.42
N PHE A 99 -17.72 7.65 16.09
CA PHE A 99 -17.24 8.64 15.14
C PHE A 99 -16.44 7.93 14.04
N VAL A 100 -16.52 8.46 12.83
CA VAL A 100 -15.76 7.96 11.67
C VAL A 100 -14.98 9.12 11.10
N ASP A 101 -13.69 8.94 10.91
CA ASP A 101 -12.85 9.96 10.28
C ASP A 101 -12.95 9.91 8.75
N LYS A 102 -12.30 10.87 8.08
CA LYS A 102 -12.29 10.98 6.62
C LYS A 102 -11.72 9.73 5.90
N GLU A 103 -10.97 8.89 6.62
CA GLU A 103 -10.37 7.66 6.10
C GLU A 103 -11.24 6.42 6.36
N GLY A 104 -12.38 6.59 7.02
CA GLY A 104 -13.29 5.50 7.38
C GLY A 104 -12.87 4.75 8.65
N LEU A 105 -11.96 5.31 9.46
CA LEU A 105 -11.52 4.70 10.71
C LEU A 105 -12.50 5.04 11.84
N ILE A 106 -12.86 4.01 12.60
CA ILE A 106 -13.76 4.15 13.75
C ILE A 106 -13.01 4.69 14.96
N LYS A 107 -13.61 5.70 15.60
CA LYS A 107 -13.20 6.27 16.89
C LYS A 107 -14.37 6.18 17.86
N ILE A 108 -14.17 5.51 19.00
CA ILE A 108 -15.19 5.37 20.03
C ILE A 108 -14.86 6.32 21.16
N GLY A 109 -15.75 7.31 21.39
CA GLY A 109 -15.57 8.28 22.45
C GLY A 109 -15.63 7.63 23.84
N THR A 110 -14.71 8.00 24.73
CA THR A 110 -14.63 7.45 26.10
C THR A 110 -15.39 8.30 27.14
N GLY A 111 -15.93 9.44 26.74
CA GLY A 111 -16.49 10.41 27.69
C GLY A 111 -15.42 11.20 28.46
N ARG A 112 -14.16 11.10 28.05
CA ARG A 112 -13.02 11.71 28.74
C ARG A 112 -12.22 12.61 27.80
N LEU A 113 -11.41 13.47 28.43
CA LEU A 113 -10.48 14.40 27.79
C LEU A 113 -9.11 14.29 28.45
N THR A 114 -8.06 14.59 27.71
CA THR A 114 -6.80 15.06 28.27
C THR A 114 -6.78 16.58 28.23
N ILE A 115 -6.46 17.21 29.35
CA ILE A 115 -6.30 18.67 29.45
C ILE A 115 -4.92 18.99 29.98
N LYS A 116 -4.18 19.78 29.22
CA LYS A 116 -2.91 20.35 29.66
C LYS A 116 -3.07 21.83 29.94
N PHE A 117 -2.75 22.23 31.17
CA PHE A 117 -2.76 23.63 31.57
C PHE A 117 -1.38 24.26 31.33
N LYS A 118 -1.36 25.58 31.11
CA LYS A 118 -0.11 26.34 31.02
C LYS A 118 0.63 26.33 32.37
N ARG A 119 1.95 26.50 32.31
CA ARG A 119 2.85 26.34 33.48
C ARG A 119 2.60 27.34 34.61
N ASP A 120 2.05 28.50 34.28
CA ASP A 120 1.75 29.61 35.22
C ASP A 120 0.40 29.48 35.92
N VAL A 121 -0.39 28.46 35.59
CA VAL A 121 -1.72 28.23 36.20
C VAL A 121 -1.58 27.43 37.49
N SER A 122 -2.02 28.02 38.60
CA SER A 122 -1.97 27.39 39.91
C SER A 122 -2.94 26.23 40.04
N LYS A 123 -2.66 25.31 40.96
CA LYS A 123 -3.56 24.17 41.25
C LYS A 123 -4.95 24.62 41.66
N SER A 124 -5.10 25.69 42.45
CA SER A 124 -6.37 26.25 42.86
C SER A 124 -7.19 26.80 41.69
N GLU A 125 -6.55 27.40 40.71
CA GLU A 125 -7.21 27.86 39.47
C GLU A 125 -7.65 26.70 38.59
N ILE A 126 -6.85 25.64 38.50
CA ILE A 126 -7.22 24.39 37.80
C ILE A 126 -8.50 23.82 38.44
N ASP A 127 -8.50 23.64 39.77
CA ASP A 127 -9.64 23.05 40.48
C ASP A 127 -10.89 23.92 40.34
N ALA A 128 -10.75 25.25 40.39
CA ALA A 128 -11.88 26.18 40.18
C ALA A 128 -12.44 26.08 38.75
N LEU A 129 -11.59 26.04 37.72
CA LEU A 129 -12.02 25.94 36.33
C LEU A 129 -12.73 24.61 36.05
N LEU A 130 -12.19 23.51 36.56
CA LEU A 130 -12.78 22.18 36.39
C LEU A 130 -14.11 22.06 37.15
N GLY A 131 -14.18 22.59 38.39
CA GLY A 131 -15.38 22.59 39.18
C GLY A 131 -16.54 23.39 38.56
N GLN A 132 -16.26 24.57 38.00
CA GLN A 132 -17.24 25.39 37.28
C GLN A 132 -17.86 24.68 36.07
N ARG A 133 -17.16 23.73 35.49
CA ARG A 133 -17.57 22.98 34.28
C ARG A 133 -18.01 21.55 34.58
N ASN A 134 -18.16 21.18 35.85
CA ASN A 134 -18.53 19.84 36.29
C ASN A 134 -17.61 18.74 35.72
N LEU A 135 -16.29 19.01 35.75
CA LEU A 135 -15.24 18.13 35.24
C LEU A 135 -14.49 17.50 36.42
N LYS A 136 -14.30 16.20 36.38
CA LYS A 136 -13.63 15.43 37.43
C LYS A 136 -12.25 14.99 37.01
N ILE A 137 -11.23 15.29 37.80
CA ILE A 137 -9.89 14.73 37.62
C ILE A 137 -9.94 13.23 37.94
N ILE A 138 -9.60 12.40 36.97
CA ILE A 138 -9.35 10.96 37.15
C ILE A 138 -7.93 10.75 37.69
N ARG A 139 -6.95 11.36 37.02
CA ARG A 139 -5.55 11.32 37.46
C ARG A 139 -4.73 12.41 36.79
N GLN A 140 -3.59 12.72 37.41
CA GLN A 140 -2.53 13.48 36.77
C GLN A 140 -1.63 12.53 35.97
N LEU A 141 -1.32 12.89 34.74
CA LEU A 141 -0.40 12.16 33.87
C LEU A 141 1.04 12.69 34.10
N LYS A 142 1.78 12.02 34.98
CA LYS A 142 3.07 12.52 35.53
C LYS A 142 4.22 12.66 34.53
N PHE A 143 4.06 12.17 33.30
CA PHE A 143 5.05 12.31 32.23
C PHE A 143 5.05 13.70 31.57
N ALA A 144 4.11 14.57 31.94
CA ALA A 144 4.08 15.97 31.52
C ALA A 144 3.52 16.85 32.63
N ASP A 145 4.10 18.07 32.77
CA ASP A 145 3.65 19.04 33.76
C ASP A 145 2.20 19.48 33.49
N SER A 146 1.38 19.60 34.55
CA SER A 146 0.02 20.10 34.49
C SER A 146 -0.90 19.41 33.46
N LEU A 147 -0.65 18.14 33.19
CA LEU A 147 -1.46 17.28 32.30
C LEU A 147 -2.35 16.36 33.12
N TYR A 148 -3.64 16.34 32.79
CA TYR A 148 -4.64 15.57 33.52
C TYR A 148 -5.55 14.79 32.58
N GLU A 149 -5.92 13.57 33.00
CA GLU A 149 -7.06 12.83 32.46
C GLU A 149 -8.32 13.26 33.21
N ILE A 150 -9.31 13.72 32.46
CA ILE A 150 -10.51 14.37 32.97
C ILE A 150 -11.76 13.61 32.48
N GLU A 151 -12.68 13.34 33.36
CA GLU A 151 -14.00 12.78 33.05
C GLU A 151 -15.06 13.89 33.03
N VAL A 152 -15.89 13.88 31.99
CA VAL A 152 -17.03 14.79 31.86
C VAL A 152 -18.20 14.21 32.65
N GLN A 153 -18.65 14.91 33.68
CA GLN A 153 -19.65 14.41 34.62
C GLN A 153 -21.10 14.66 34.18
N ASP A 154 -21.30 15.50 33.18
CA ASP A 154 -22.62 15.82 32.63
C ASP A 154 -22.78 15.27 31.19
N MET A 155 -23.85 15.69 30.52
CA MET A 155 -24.16 15.28 29.15
C MET A 155 -23.40 16.08 28.08
N THR A 156 -22.45 16.92 28.48
CA THR A 156 -21.64 17.69 27.52
C THR A 156 -20.80 16.73 26.66
N ASP A 157 -20.88 16.91 25.35
CA ASP A 157 -20.05 16.13 24.41
C ASP A 157 -18.57 16.50 24.58
N PRO A 158 -17.68 15.54 24.84
CA PRO A 158 -16.25 15.79 24.97
C PRO A 158 -15.63 16.51 23.77
N LEU A 159 -16.15 16.28 22.54
CA LEU A 159 -15.67 16.96 21.35
C LEU A 159 -16.03 18.46 21.39
N ASP A 160 -17.28 18.77 21.67
CA ASP A 160 -17.76 20.17 21.78
C ASP A 160 -17.05 20.90 22.93
N LEU A 161 -16.80 20.18 24.02
CA LEU A 161 -16.07 20.72 25.18
C LEU A 161 -14.59 20.99 24.82
N SER A 162 -13.94 20.11 24.05
CA SER A 162 -12.56 20.32 23.62
C SER A 162 -12.40 21.62 22.81
N ILE A 163 -13.37 21.91 21.94
CA ILE A 163 -13.40 23.16 21.16
C ILE A 163 -13.56 24.38 22.08
N GLN A 164 -14.47 24.31 23.05
CA GLN A 164 -14.70 25.41 24.01
C GLN A 164 -13.46 25.68 24.88
N LEU A 165 -12.75 24.62 25.26
CA LEU A 165 -11.56 24.71 26.10
C LEU A 165 -10.31 25.14 25.32
N HIS A 166 -10.25 24.86 24.02
CA HIS A 166 -9.10 25.22 23.17
C HIS A 166 -8.81 26.72 23.18
N ASN A 167 -9.84 27.56 23.26
CA ASN A 167 -9.71 29.01 23.29
C ASN A 167 -9.53 29.61 24.71
N ASN A 168 -9.38 28.77 25.74
CA ASN A 168 -9.18 29.24 27.10
C ASN A 168 -7.72 29.63 27.34
N GLU A 169 -7.48 30.85 27.83
CA GLU A 169 -6.14 31.40 28.05
C GLU A 169 -5.25 30.58 29.01
N LYS A 170 -5.87 29.81 29.92
CA LYS A 170 -5.20 28.97 30.92
C LYS A 170 -4.85 27.57 30.42
N ILE A 171 -5.38 27.17 29.27
CA ILE A 171 -5.23 25.83 28.69
C ILE A 171 -4.25 25.86 27.53
N GLU A 172 -3.33 24.91 27.51
CA GLU A 172 -2.41 24.70 26.38
C GLU A 172 -3.10 23.85 25.30
N TYR A 173 -3.76 22.75 25.70
CA TYR A 173 -4.65 21.96 24.85
C TYR A 173 -5.69 21.18 25.67
N ALA A 174 -6.80 20.84 25.02
CA ALA A 174 -7.82 19.93 25.52
C ALA A 174 -8.24 19.00 24.38
N GLU A 175 -8.02 17.71 24.54
CA GLU A 175 -8.21 16.72 23.49
C GLU A 175 -9.12 15.58 23.97
N PRO A 176 -10.15 15.16 23.18
CA PRO A 176 -10.99 14.02 23.54
C PRO A 176 -10.19 12.71 23.47
N ILE A 177 -10.52 11.78 24.36
CA ILE A 177 -9.92 10.45 24.38
C ILE A 177 -10.85 9.50 23.62
N PHE A 178 -10.28 8.81 22.63
CA PHE A 178 -10.96 7.78 21.87
C PHE A 178 -10.34 6.40 22.12
N ASN A 179 -11.17 5.36 22.04
CA ASN A 179 -10.69 4.02 21.74
C ASN A 179 -10.58 3.92 20.22
N GLU A 180 -9.40 3.58 19.75
CA GLU A 180 -9.04 3.47 18.34
C GLU A 180 -8.43 2.10 18.08
N HIS A 181 -8.56 1.61 16.85
CA HIS A 181 -7.79 0.46 16.42
C HIS A 181 -6.35 0.92 16.19
N ILE A 182 -5.42 0.40 16.99
CA ILE A 182 -3.98 0.64 16.88
C ILE A 182 -3.33 -0.68 16.46
N PRO A 183 -3.25 -0.98 15.16
CA PRO A 183 -2.69 -2.24 14.69
C PRO A 183 -1.19 -2.31 14.98
N GLN A 184 -0.70 -3.51 15.19
CA GLN A 184 0.72 -3.77 15.02
C GLN A 184 1.06 -3.59 13.54
N ARG A 185 2.17 -2.95 13.23
CA ARG A 185 2.65 -2.86 11.85
C ARG A 185 2.93 -4.26 11.33
N TYR A 186 2.46 -4.52 10.11
CA TYR A 186 2.75 -5.77 9.45
C TYR A 186 4.25 -5.88 9.15
N VAL A 187 4.81 -7.03 9.51
CA VAL A 187 6.18 -7.43 9.15
C VAL A 187 6.10 -8.87 8.68
N PRO A 188 6.60 -9.21 7.49
CA PRO A 188 6.66 -10.58 7.02
C PRO A 188 7.39 -11.51 8.01
N THR A 189 6.86 -12.72 8.17
CA THR A 189 7.44 -13.73 9.10
C THR A 189 8.47 -14.64 8.44
N ASP A 190 8.74 -14.42 7.16
CA ASP A 190 9.63 -15.24 6.34
C ASP A 190 11.07 -15.21 6.87
N PRO A 191 11.76 -16.36 6.90
CA PRO A 191 13.05 -16.51 7.60
C PRO A 191 14.17 -15.62 7.04
N LYS A 192 14.08 -15.20 5.79
CA LYS A 192 15.05 -14.37 5.09
C LYS A 192 14.64 -12.91 4.90
N TYR A 193 13.47 -12.52 5.42
CA TYR A 193 13.00 -11.13 5.34
C TYR A 193 14.01 -10.13 5.92
N ASN A 194 14.68 -10.49 7.00
CA ASN A 194 15.66 -9.62 7.64
C ASN A 194 16.93 -9.33 6.79
N ASP A 195 17.22 -10.18 5.81
CA ASP A 195 18.33 -9.99 4.87
C ASP A 195 17.93 -8.99 3.76
N GLN A 196 16.63 -8.77 3.53
CA GLN A 196 16.06 -7.91 2.49
C GLN A 196 16.02 -6.43 2.92
N TRP A 197 17.18 -5.76 2.88
CA TRP A 197 17.27 -4.34 3.22
C TRP A 197 16.34 -3.47 2.35
N GLN A 198 16.10 -3.88 1.11
CA GLN A 198 15.28 -3.17 0.13
C GLN A 198 13.85 -2.91 0.61
N TRP A 199 13.33 -3.68 1.55
CA TRP A 199 12.02 -3.48 2.16
C TRP A 199 12.06 -2.67 3.44
N ARG A 200 13.20 -2.68 4.14
CA ARG A 200 13.36 -2.13 5.49
C ARG A 200 13.84 -0.69 5.47
N GLY A 201 12.92 0.25 5.31
CA GLY A 201 13.18 1.68 5.53
C GLY A 201 13.31 2.56 4.29
N GLY A 202 13.68 2.01 3.11
CA GLY A 202 13.88 2.84 1.91
C GLY A 202 12.57 3.20 1.19
N LEU A 203 11.75 2.22 0.89
CA LEU A 203 10.54 2.38 0.06
C LEU A 203 9.28 2.75 0.83
N SER A 204 9.33 2.82 2.16
CA SER A 204 8.13 2.90 3.02
C SER A 204 7.11 1.77 2.73
N ILE A 205 7.60 0.61 2.25
CA ILE A 205 6.74 -0.46 1.75
C ILE A 205 6.03 -1.21 2.87
N GLU A 206 6.65 -1.35 4.06
CA GLU A 206 6.01 -1.96 5.23
C GLU A 206 4.72 -1.20 5.61
N GLN A 207 4.73 0.13 5.49
CA GLN A 207 3.54 0.97 5.72
C GLN A 207 2.49 0.79 4.61
N ALA A 208 2.91 0.53 3.37
CA ALA A 208 2.00 0.20 2.28
C ALA A 208 1.37 -1.18 2.48
N TRP A 209 2.12 -2.16 3.01
CA TRP A 209 1.61 -3.50 3.33
C TRP A 209 0.61 -3.54 4.50
N ASP A 210 0.57 -2.51 5.34
CA ASP A 210 -0.52 -2.33 6.31
C ASP A 210 -1.87 -2.00 5.63
N ILE A 211 -1.83 -1.57 4.35
CA ILE A 211 -3.02 -1.20 3.56
C ILE A 211 -3.35 -2.28 2.54
N THR A 212 -2.36 -2.75 1.78
CA THR A 212 -2.51 -3.71 0.68
C THR A 212 -1.21 -4.46 0.41
N LYS A 213 -1.31 -5.68 -0.11
CA LYS A 213 -0.18 -6.49 -0.55
C LYS A 213 -0.23 -6.81 -2.05
N GLY A 214 -1.08 -6.08 -2.81
CA GLY A 214 -1.24 -6.24 -4.25
C GLY A 214 -2.31 -7.26 -4.64
N GLU A 215 -3.29 -7.51 -3.77
CA GLU A 215 -4.42 -8.42 -4.05
C GLU A 215 -5.15 -8.01 -5.33
N ASP A 216 -5.64 -9.00 -6.07
CA ASP A 216 -6.42 -8.88 -7.30
C ASP A 216 -5.68 -8.23 -8.49
N ILE A 217 -4.37 -7.96 -8.37
CA ILE A 217 -3.54 -7.42 -9.45
C ILE A 217 -2.69 -8.52 -10.09
N LYS A 218 -2.56 -8.47 -11.41
CA LYS A 218 -1.79 -9.41 -12.22
C LYS A 218 -0.53 -8.74 -12.75
N ILE A 219 0.63 -9.30 -12.43
CA ILE A 219 1.92 -8.85 -12.93
C ILE A 219 2.45 -9.88 -13.93
N ALA A 220 2.69 -9.45 -15.16
CA ALA A 220 3.48 -10.22 -16.11
C ALA A 220 4.96 -9.85 -15.96
N LEU A 221 5.81 -10.86 -15.85
CA LEU A 221 7.25 -10.70 -15.88
C LEU A 221 7.80 -11.40 -17.13
N ILE A 222 8.46 -10.60 -17.98
CA ILE A 222 9.01 -11.04 -19.27
C ILE A 222 10.53 -11.15 -19.12
N ASP A 223 11.05 -12.39 -19.20
CA ASP A 223 12.46 -12.70 -19.00
C ASP A 223 12.85 -13.92 -19.88
N PRO A 224 14.14 -14.27 -20.04
CA PRO A 224 14.55 -15.47 -20.81
C PRO A 224 14.04 -16.78 -20.23
N GLY A 225 13.88 -16.88 -18.92
CA GLY A 225 13.38 -18.06 -18.22
C GLY A 225 13.10 -17.75 -16.76
N ILE A 226 12.29 -18.58 -16.10
CA ILE A 226 11.89 -18.39 -14.70
C ILE A 226 11.67 -19.78 -14.07
N ASP A 227 12.14 -20.02 -12.87
CA ASP A 227 11.78 -21.22 -12.12
C ASP A 227 10.35 -21.08 -11.57
N ILE A 228 9.38 -21.51 -12.37
CA ILE A 228 7.96 -21.50 -11.98
C ILE A 228 7.61 -22.58 -10.94
N SER A 229 8.52 -23.50 -10.65
CA SER A 229 8.37 -24.49 -9.58
C SER A 229 8.81 -23.98 -8.21
N ASN A 230 9.49 -22.82 -8.17
CA ASN A 230 9.96 -22.23 -6.93
C ASN A 230 8.80 -22.05 -5.93
N PRO A 231 8.94 -22.52 -4.68
CA PRO A 231 7.84 -22.53 -3.72
C PRO A 231 7.35 -21.14 -3.30
N ASP A 232 8.16 -20.08 -3.49
CA ASP A 232 7.74 -18.70 -3.25
C ASP A 232 6.96 -18.07 -4.41
N LEU A 233 6.99 -18.68 -5.59
CA LEU A 233 6.33 -18.18 -6.80
C LEU A 233 5.14 -19.04 -7.22
N SER A 234 5.26 -20.36 -7.10
CA SER A 234 4.36 -21.34 -7.73
C SER A 234 2.88 -21.17 -7.36
N SER A 235 2.59 -20.75 -6.13
CA SER A 235 1.19 -20.54 -5.68
C SER A 235 0.50 -19.30 -6.26
N SER A 236 1.26 -18.40 -6.91
CA SER A 236 0.74 -17.16 -7.51
C SER A 236 0.52 -17.25 -9.02
N ILE A 237 1.00 -18.33 -9.65
CA ILE A 237 1.05 -18.45 -11.10
C ILE A 237 -0.35 -18.66 -11.68
N MET A 238 -0.67 -17.87 -12.71
CA MET A 238 -1.90 -17.97 -13.47
C MET A 238 -1.77 -18.95 -14.63
N ASN A 239 -2.91 -19.43 -15.14
CA ASN A 239 -2.99 -20.32 -16.32
C ASN A 239 -2.55 -19.65 -17.64
N THR A 240 -2.20 -18.36 -17.59
CA THR A 240 -1.65 -17.57 -18.70
C THR A 240 -0.12 -17.54 -18.74
N ALA A 241 0.57 -18.42 -18.00
CA ALA A 241 1.99 -18.64 -18.16
C ALA A 241 2.32 -19.02 -19.61
N ALA A 242 3.33 -18.38 -20.20
CA ALA A 242 3.68 -18.61 -21.60
C ALA A 242 5.19 -18.64 -21.83
N TYR A 243 5.65 -19.42 -22.81
CA TYR A 243 7.03 -19.28 -23.31
C TYR A 243 7.08 -19.27 -24.84
N PHE A 244 7.99 -18.50 -25.38
CA PHE A 244 8.18 -18.30 -26.80
C PHE A 244 9.40 -19.12 -27.26
N LYS A 245 9.15 -20.26 -27.91
CA LYS A 245 10.21 -21.16 -28.38
C LYS A 245 11.04 -20.53 -29.48
N LYS A 246 12.30 -20.89 -29.49
CA LYS A 246 13.27 -20.55 -30.53
C LYS A 246 13.28 -21.64 -31.61
N ASN A 247 12.50 -21.47 -32.68
CA ASN A 247 12.59 -22.28 -33.89
C ASN A 247 12.92 -21.41 -35.12
N GLY A 248 13.81 -20.40 -34.95
CA GLY A 248 14.13 -19.43 -36.01
C GLY A 248 13.03 -18.40 -36.27
N ILE A 249 11.78 -18.68 -35.89
CA ILE A 249 10.60 -17.83 -35.90
C ILE A 249 10.00 -17.99 -34.52
N ALA A 250 9.60 -16.88 -33.87
CA ALA A 250 8.99 -16.92 -32.55
C ALA A 250 7.71 -17.79 -32.55
N GLU A 251 7.82 -19.04 -32.14
CA GLU A 251 6.69 -19.90 -31.83
C GLU A 251 6.27 -19.69 -30.37
N VAL A 252 5.00 -19.37 -30.15
CA VAL A 252 4.44 -19.31 -28.82
C VAL A 252 3.97 -20.71 -28.42
N VAL A 253 4.50 -21.22 -27.33
CA VAL A 253 4.01 -22.44 -26.70
C VAL A 253 3.35 -22.05 -25.39
N PHE A 254 2.05 -22.21 -25.32
CA PHE A 254 1.28 -21.99 -24.11
C PHE A 254 1.42 -23.20 -23.20
N VAL A 255 1.68 -22.95 -21.95
CA VAL A 255 1.96 -23.99 -20.98
C VAL A 255 0.78 -24.12 -20.04
N ASN A 256 -0.11 -25.06 -20.33
CA ASN A 256 -0.89 -25.70 -19.26
C ASN A 256 -0.06 -26.73 -18.50
N ASP A 257 1.20 -26.97 -18.94
CA ASP A 257 2.13 -27.93 -18.39
C ASP A 257 3.41 -27.18 -17.98
N THR A 258 3.69 -27.14 -16.69
CA THR A 258 4.92 -26.57 -16.13
C THR A 258 6.17 -27.41 -16.49
N ALA A 259 5.96 -28.65 -16.98
CA ALA A 259 7.05 -29.49 -17.45
C ALA A 259 7.68 -28.92 -18.71
N GLY A 260 8.91 -28.41 -18.59
CA GLY A 260 9.67 -27.82 -19.69
C GLY A 260 9.56 -26.31 -19.84
N PHE A 261 8.98 -25.59 -18.89
CA PHE A 261 9.10 -24.14 -18.83
C PHE A 261 10.57 -23.76 -18.63
N PRO A 262 11.11 -22.81 -19.40
CA PRO A 262 12.50 -22.41 -19.30
C PRO A 262 12.84 -21.84 -17.93
N MET A 263 13.88 -22.37 -17.31
CA MET A 263 14.38 -21.90 -16.02
C MET A 263 15.60 -21.00 -16.23
N ASP A 264 15.66 -19.90 -15.50
CA ASP A 264 16.78 -18.98 -15.45
C ASP A 264 16.86 -18.31 -14.08
N ASP A 265 18.08 -18.11 -13.58
CA ASP A 265 18.31 -17.44 -12.29
C ASP A 265 17.87 -15.98 -12.30
N HIS A 266 18.14 -15.27 -13.40
CA HIS A 266 17.84 -13.85 -13.53
C HIS A 266 16.34 -13.59 -13.47
N GLY A 267 15.54 -14.29 -14.29
CA GLY A 267 14.09 -14.10 -14.27
C GLY A 267 13.44 -14.61 -12.98
N THR A 268 14.02 -15.63 -12.32
CA THR A 268 13.56 -16.08 -11.00
C THR A 268 13.78 -15.01 -9.94
N PHE A 269 14.96 -14.39 -9.93
CA PHE A 269 15.27 -13.28 -9.02
C PHE A 269 14.35 -12.07 -9.28
N CYS A 270 14.19 -11.67 -10.54
CA CYS A 270 13.27 -10.60 -10.95
C CYS A 270 11.83 -10.90 -10.48
N SER A 271 11.36 -12.13 -10.67
CA SER A 271 10.03 -12.56 -10.21
C SER A 271 9.91 -12.48 -8.69
N GLY A 272 10.93 -12.92 -7.98
CA GLY A 272 11.00 -12.84 -6.53
C GLY A 272 10.91 -11.40 -6.01
N MET A 273 11.60 -10.45 -6.65
CA MET A 273 11.55 -9.03 -6.28
C MET A 273 10.13 -8.44 -6.36
N ALA A 274 9.34 -8.83 -7.35
CA ALA A 274 7.97 -8.36 -7.46
C ALA A 274 6.99 -9.16 -6.61
N LEU A 275 7.10 -10.50 -6.54
CA LEU A 275 5.99 -11.42 -6.29
C LEU A 275 6.22 -12.50 -5.25
N ALA A 276 7.46 -12.73 -4.75
CA ALA A 276 7.73 -13.77 -3.76
C ALA A 276 6.73 -13.67 -2.61
N ARG A 277 6.09 -14.80 -2.27
CA ARG A 277 5.01 -14.86 -1.27
C ARG A 277 5.55 -14.60 0.12
N SER A 278 4.84 -13.79 0.89
CA SER A 278 5.13 -13.59 2.31
C SER A 278 4.37 -14.57 3.20
N ASP A 279 4.85 -14.76 4.41
CA ASP A 279 4.22 -15.55 5.48
C ASP A 279 3.97 -17.01 5.09
N ASN A 280 4.93 -17.62 4.42
CA ASN A 280 4.87 -19.00 3.97
C ASN A 280 6.00 -19.90 4.49
N ASP A 281 6.78 -19.38 5.46
CA ASP A 281 7.95 -20.05 6.06
C ASP A 281 9.05 -20.42 5.04
N LYS A 282 9.11 -19.70 3.92
CA LYS A 282 10.14 -19.83 2.89
C LYS A 282 11.06 -18.60 2.93
N PHE A 283 11.89 -18.44 1.99
CA PHE A 283 12.95 -17.46 1.84
C PHE A 283 12.62 -16.04 2.36
N GLY A 284 12.14 -15.17 1.53
CA GLY A 284 11.77 -13.77 1.83
C GLY A 284 10.46 -13.40 1.15
N CYS A 285 10.31 -12.14 0.77
CA CYS A 285 9.10 -11.70 0.08
C CYS A 285 9.40 -10.74 -1.08
N GLY A 286 8.40 -10.52 -1.93
CA GLY A 286 8.39 -9.53 -3.00
C GLY A 286 7.58 -8.30 -2.64
N ALA A 287 7.67 -7.25 -3.45
CA ALA A 287 6.98 -5.98 -3.21
C ALA A 287 5.45 -6.13 -3.20
N ALA A 288 4.88 -6.88 -4.15
CA ALA A 288 3.45 -7.19 -4.25
C ALA A 288 3.20 -8.68 -3.96
N ASN A 289 3.48 -9.09 -2.72
CA ASN A 289 3.57 -10.49 -2.33
C ASN A 289 2.21 -11.23 -2.27
N ARG A 290 1.09 -10.59 -2.66
CA ARG A 290 -0.24 -11.21 -2.85
C ARG A 290 -0.78 -11.02 -4.27
N ALA A 291 -0.04 -10.37 -5.17
CA ALA A 291 -0.42 -10.26 -6.58
C ALA A 291 -0.39 -11.62 -7.29
N SER A 292 -1.12 -11.74 -8.39
CA SER A 292 -1.10 -12.88 -9.29
C SER A 292 0.03 -12.76 -10.30
N PHE A 293 0.60 -13.88 -10.71
CA PHE A 293 1.81 -13.95 -11.53
C PHE A 293 1.55 -14.55 -12.90
N ILE A 294 1.98 -13.83 -13.95
CA ILE A 294 2.02 -14.30 -15.33
C ILE A 294 3.49 -14.40 -15.78
N PRO A 295 4.14 -15.56 -15.60
CA PRO A 295 5.50 -15.76 -16.09
C PRO A 295 5.50 -15.87 -17.62
N ILE A 296 6.40 -15.11 -18.28
CA ILE A 296 6.57 -15.15 -19.73
C ILE A 296 8.06 -15.31 -20.05
N ALA A 297 8.44 -16.47 -20.59
CA ALA A 297 9.79 -16.72 -21.08
C ALA A 297 9.88 -16.36 -22.56
N CYS A 298 10.59 -15.28 -22.91
CA CYS A 298 10.48 -14.65 -24.24
C CYS A 298 11.53 -15.08 -25.27
N LEU A 299 12.72 -15.54 -24.88
CA LEU A 299 13.84 -15.74 -25.80
C LEU A 299 14.30 -17.20 -25.96
N GLY A 300 13.44 -18.15 -25.65
CA GLY A 300 13.69 -19.56 -25.95
C GLY A 300 14.44 -20.35 -24.87
N GLY A 301 14.34 -19.91 -23.61
CA GLY A 301 14.76 -20.71 -22.48
C GLY A 301 16.24 -20.64 -22.12
N GLY A 302 16.62 -19.64 -21.33
CA GLY A 302 18.02 -19.43 -20.90
C GLY A 302 18.92 -18.82 -21.98
N ASP A 303 18.36 -18.46 -23.13
CA ASP A 303 19.06 -17.79 -24.21
C ASP A 303 18.69 -16.31 -24.26
N ILE A 304 19.68 -15.43 -24.30
CA ILE A 304 19.52 -13.97 -24.39
C ILE A 304 19.53 -13.46 -25.83
N VAL A 305 19.44 -14.36 -26.83
CA VAL A 305 19.45 -14.03 -28.24
C VAL A 305 18.12 -14.35 -28.89
N GLY A 306 17.45 -13.34 -29.42
CA GLY A 306 16.19 -13.51 -30.14
C GLY A 306 15.74 -12.24 -30.85
N PRO A 307 14.72 -12.32 -31.71
CA PRO A 307 14.21 -11.17 -32.44
C PRO A 307 13.34 -10.28 -31.53
N GLN A 308 13.34 -8.97 -31.73
CA GLN A 308 12.41 -8.04 -31.07
C GLN A 308 10.93 -8.42 -31.29
N LEU A 309 10.61 -9.16 -32.34
CA LEU A 309 9.27 -9.72 -32.54
C LEU A 309 8.83 -10.63 -31.39
N ALA A 310 9.76 -11.38 -30.77
CA ALA A 310 9.43 -12.21 -29.61
C ALA A 310 9.03 -11.36 -28.39
N LEU A 311 9.76 -10.26 -28.14
CA LEU A 311 9.40 -9.28 -27.11
C LEU A 311 8.05 -8.61 -27.42
N ALA A 312 7.84 -8.18 -28.66
CA ALA A 312 6.58 -7.55 -29.09
C ALA A 312 5.37 -8.47 -28.83
N ARG A 313 5.48 -9.75 -29.24
CA ARG A 313 4.44 -10.75 -29.01
C ARG A 313 4.22 -11.03 -27.52
N SER A 314 5.31 -11.10 -26.74
CA SER A 314 5.23 -11.29 -25.28
C SER A 314 4.48 -10.14 -24.60
N ILE A 315 4.75 -8.90 -24.97
CA ILE A 315 4.10 -7.70 -24.46
C ILE A 315 2.60 -7.68 -24.87
N ALA A 316 2.31 -7.93 -26.16
CA ALA A 316 0.94 -7.96 -26.66
C ALA A 316 0.13 -9.06 -25.98
N TYR A 317 0.71 -10.25 -25.82
CA TYR A 317 0.12 -11.37 -25.11
C TYR A 317 -0.12 -11.06 -23.63
N ALA A 318 0.86 -10.49 -22.95
CA ALA A 318 0.74 -10.11 -21.56
C ALA A 318 -0.43 -9.14 -21.33
N ALA A 319 -0.59 -8.15 -22.21
CA ALA A 319 -1.66 -7.17 -22.11
C ALA A 319 -3.05 -7.72 -22.46
N ASP A 320 -3.10 -8.66 -23.43
CA ASP A 320 -4.32 -9.30 -23.89
C ASP A 320 -3.98 -10.69 -24.48
N PRO A 321 -4.24 -11.77 -23.73
CA PRO A 321 -3.91 -13.13 -24.20
C PRO A 321 -4.59 -13.53 -25.51
N THR A 322 -5.66 -12.86 -25.91
CA THR A 322 -6.37 -13.16 -27.18
C THR A 322 -5.55 -12.83 -28.42
N ASN A 323 -4.45 -12.06 -28.29
CA ASN A 323 -3.52 -11.81 -29.39
C ASN A 323 -2.84 -13.10 -29.90
N GLU A 324 -2.68 -14.08 -29.03
CA GLU A 324 -2.02 -15.35 -29.36
C GLU A 324 -2.95 -16.56 -29.22
N ILE A 325 -3.95 -16.49 -28.32
CA ILE A 325 -4.93 -17.54 -28.08
C ILE A 325 -6.34 -17.03 -28.39
N PRO A 326 -6.94 -17.37 -29.54
CA PRO A 326 -8.21 -16.78 -29.98
C PRO A 326 -9.40 -16.94 -29.01
N ASN A 327 -9.37 -17.96 -28.16
CA ASN A 327 -10.44 -18.26 -27.19
C ASN A 327 -9.99 -17.97 -25.72
N ALA A 328 -8.89 -17.28 -25.52
CA ALA A 328 -8.48 -16.85 -24.20
C ALA A 328 -9.46 -15.81 -23.63
N ASN A 329 -9.49 -15.68 -22.32
CA ASN A 329 -10.20 -14.59 -21.68
C ASN A 329 -9.31 -13.33 -21.67
N ARG A 330 -9.81 -12.25 -22.20
CA ARG A 330 -9.12 -10.96 -22.23
C ARG A 330 -8.80 -10.46 -20.82
N ASP A 331 -9.69 -10.70 -19.87
CA ASP A 331 -9.54 -10.28 -18.49
C ASP A 331 -8.40 -11.02 -17.75
N ASP A 332 -7.84 -12.09 -18.34
CA ASP A 332 -6.65 -12.77 -17.81
C ASP A 332 -5.34 -12.07 -18.19
N GLY A 333 -5.39 -10.97 -18.94
CA GLY A 333 -4.24 -10.12 -19.23
C GLY A 333 -3.70 -9.41 -17.99
N ALA A 334 -2.42 -9.02 -18.05
CA ALA A 334 -1.71 -8.35 -16.97
C ALA A 334 -2.18 -6.90 -16.75
N ASP A 335 -2.19 -6.49 -15.49
CA ASP A 335 -2.36 -5.09 -15.12
C ASP A 335 -1.05 -4.31 -15.23
N ILE A 336 0.07 -5.01 -14.97
CA ILE A 336 1.43 -4.49 -15.03
C ILE A 336 2.33 -5.47 -15.77
N ILE A 337 3.25 -4.94 -16.58
CA ILE A 337 4.32 -5.69 -17.24
C ILE A 337 5.66 -5.18 -16.70
N SER A 338 6.55 -6.10 -16.30
CA SER A 338 7.93 -5.83 -15.92
C SER A 338 8.87 -6.50 -16.92
N VAL A 339 9.78 -5.73 -17.51
CA VAL A 339 10.77 -6.20 -18.48
C VAL A 339 12.17 -5.81 -18.02
N SER A 340 13.01 -6.81 -17.81
CA SER A 340 14.38 -6.61 -17.34
C SER A 340 15.40 -7.01 -18.41
N LEU A 341 15.15 -6.61 -19.65
CA LEU A 341 15.96 -6.92 -20.84
C LEU A 341 16.35 -5.64 -21.56
N GLY A 342 17.55 -5.61 -22.13
CA GLY A 342 18.09 -4.48 -22.86
C GLY A 342 19.12 -4.89 -23.93
N PRO A 343 19.69 -3.92 -24.65
CA PRO A 343 20.69 -4.18 -25.68
C PRO A 343 22.03 -4.60 -25.06
N ALA A 344 22.84 -5.27 -25.86
CA ALA A 344 24.24 -5.55 -25.51
C ALA A 344 25.19 -4.37 -25.83
N GLY A 345 24.67 -3.15 -25.92
CA GLY A 345 25.41 -1.94 -26.28
C GLY A 345 24.58 -0.67 -26.03
N THR A 346 25.18 0.51 -26.27
CA THR A 346 24.56 1.81 -25.99
C THR A 346 23.33 2.11 -26.83
N HIS A 347 23.32 1.64 -28.09
CA HIS A 347 22.23 1.93 -29.02
C HIS A 347 21.28 0.76 -29.15
N TRP A 348 20.00 1.03 -28.96
CA TRP A 348 18.95 0.08 -29.26
C TRP A 348 17.85 0.71 -30.10
N THR A 349 17.91 0.44 -31.41
CA THR A 349 16.84 0.87 -32.31
C THR A 349 15.64 -0.04 -32.17
N MET A 350 14.50 0.56 -31.84
CA MET A 350 13.25 -0.15 -31.68
C MET A 350 12.60 -0.44 -33.04
N THR A 351 12.18 -1.68 -33.26
CA THR A 351 11.41 -2.02 -34.46
C THR A 351 9.97 -1.53 -34.33
N SER A 352 9.33 -1.15 -35.44
CA SER A 352 7.92 -0.73 -35.44
C SER A 352 6.97 -1.79 -34.86
N VAL A 353 7.30 -3.08 -34.94
CA VAL A 353 6.47 -4.12 -34.32
C VAL A 353 6.55 -4.08 -32.79
N LEU A 354 7.70 -3.79 -32.22
CA LEU A 354 7.86 -3.63 -30.77
C LEU A 354 7.17 -2.35 -30.28
N GLU A 355 7.35 -1.24 -31.00
CA GLU A 355 6.64 0.01 -30.72
C GLU A 355 5.10 -0.17 -30.73
N ASN A 356 4.58 -0.86 -31.75
CA ASN A 356 3.16 -1.16 -31.84
C ASN A 356 2.66 -2.00 -30.66
N ALA A 357 3.44 -2.96 -30.17
CA ALA A 357 3.10 -3.78 -29.02
C ALA A 357 3.08 -2.96 -27.71
N ILE A 358 4.06 -2.08 -27.51
CA ILE A 358 4.08 -1.13 -26.38
C ILE A 358 2.85 -0.23 -26.42
N ASN A 359 2.57 0.40 -27.57
CA ASN A 359 1.42 1.28 -27.74
C ASN A 359 0.09 0.52 -27.56
N PHE A 360 0.00 -0.72 -28.03
CA PHE A 360 -1.17 -1.57 -27.81
C PHE A 360 -1.38 -1.85 -26.32
N ALA A 361 -0.36 -2.32 -25.62
CA ALA A 361 -0.45 -2.65 -24.19
C ALA A 361 -0.89 -1.45 -23.36
N THR A 362 -0.25 -0.31 -23.57
CA THR A 362 -0.49 0.92 -22.78
C THR A 362 -1.79 1.64 -23.11
N SER A 363 -2.44 1.33 -24.24
CA SER A 363 -3.71 1.95 -24.65
C SER A 363 -4.90 0.98 -24.64
N LYS A 364 -4.71 -0.32 -24.85
CA LYS A 364 -5.78 -1.31 -25.00
C LYS A 364 -5.82 -2.35 -23.88
N GLY A 365 -4.71 -2.59 -23.20
CA GLY A 365 -4.66 -3.46 -22.03
C GLY A 365 -5.64 -2.98 -20.94
N ARG A 366 -5.97 -3.84 -20.02
CA ARG A 366 -6.91 -3.54 -18.91
C ARG A 366 -8.23 -2.92 -19.40
N ASN A 367 -8.79 -3.48 -20.46
CA ASN A 367 -10.03 -2.97 -21.06
C ASN A 367 -10.01 -1.48 -21.45
N GLY A 368 -8.84 -0.97 -21.89
CA GLY A 368 -8.65 0.40 -22.33
C GLY A 368 -8.11 1.35 -21.26
N LEU A 369 -7.89 0.89 -20.03
CA LEU A 369 -7.17 1.67 -19.00
C LEU A 369 -5.65 1.70 -19.25
N GLY A 370 -5.14 0.76 -20.04
CA GLY A 370 -3.72 0.56 -20.36
C GLY A 370 -2.99 -0.28 -19.31
N THR A 371 -2.25 -1.29 -19.78
CA THR A 371 -1.29 -2.04 -18.98
C THR A 371 -0.01 -1.23 -18.88
N THR A 372 0.47 -0.99 -17.65
CA THR A 372 1.68 -0.18 -17.43
C THR A 372 2.93 -1.03 -17.59
N ILE A 373 3.91 -0.53 -18.34
CA ILE A 373 5.16 -1.25 -18.64
C ILE A 373 6.31 -0.60 -17.89
N PHE A 374 6.98 -1.36 -17.02
CA PHE A 374 8.22 -0.99 -16.36
C PHE A 374 9.39 -1.63 -17.08
N TRP A 375 10.41 -0.85 -17.42
CA TRP A 375 11.57 -1.29 -18.17
C TRP A 375 12.88 -0.92 -17.48
N ALA A 376 13.81 -1.88 -17.39
CA ALA A 376 15.12 -1.67 -16.81
C ALA A 376 16.01 -0.85 -17.75
N VAL A 377 16.54 0.28 -17.26
CA VAL A 377 17.61 0.98 -17.99
C VAL A 377 18.91 0.20 -17.91
N ASP A 378 19.89 0.52 -18.75
CA ASP A 378 21.17 -0.15 -18.75
C ASP A 378 21.94 -0.04 -17.41
N ASN A 379 22.81 -1.00 -17.14
CA ASN A 379 23.61 -1.13 -15.93
C ASN A 379 24.92 -0.32 -15.95
N THR A 380 25.07 0.60 -16.89
CA THR A 380 26.29 1.39 -17.10
C THR A 380 26.01 2.88 -16.91
N SER A 381 26.66 3.50 -15.93
CA SER A 381 26.42 4.90 -15.56
C SER A 381 26.78 5.94 -16.62
N ASP A 382 27.58 5.58 -17.61
CA ASP A 382 28.04 6.49 -18.66
C ASP A 382 27.16 6.45 -19.91
N TRP A 383 26.11 5.61 -19.93
CA TRP A 383 25.23 5.48 -21.07
C TRP A 383 23.99 6.35 -20.94
N PRO A 384 23.72 7.23 -21.93
CA PRO A 384 22.49 8.01 -21.93
C PRO A 384 21.29 7.16 -22.36
N ILE A 385 20.17 7.30 -21.67
CA ILE A 385 18.92 6.56 -21.96
C ILE A 385 18.39 6.93 -23.33
N SER A 386 18.63 8.14 -23.83
CA SER A 386 18.21 8.61 -25.15
C SER A 386 18.70 7.75 -26.32
N GLU A 387 19.74 6.95 -26.12
CA GLU A 387 20.29 6.02 -27.12
C GLU A 387 19.54 4.67 -27.14
N ASP A 388 18.71 4.41 -26.14
CA ASP A 388 17.82 3.26 -26.05
C ASP A 388 16.37 3.69 -26.36
N GLU A 389 15.93 3.45 -27.59
CA GLU A 389 14.59 3.86 -28.05
C GLU A 389 13.44 3.18 -27.31
N VAL A 390 13.70 2.10 -26.58
CA VAL A 390 12.68 1.42 -25.77
C VAL A 390 12.56 2.07 -24.38
N CYS A 391 13.70 2.28 -23.71
CA CYS A 391 13.69 2.96 -22.40
C CYS A 391 13.32 4.44 -22.52
N SER A 392 13.65 5.10 -23.62
CA SER A 392 13.27 6.50 -23.90
C SER A 392 11.87 6.67 -24.46
N HIS A 393 11.15 5.57 -24.73
CA HIS A 393 9.77 5.63 -25.25
C HIS A 393 8.80 6.19 -24.21
N PRO A 394 7.91 7.16 -24.56
CA PRO A 394 7.07 7.86 -23.58
C PRO A 394 6.03 6.96 -22.87
N ASN A 395 5.75 5.78 -23.42
CA ASN A 395 4.80 4.82 -22.87
C ASN A 395 5.48 3.69 -22.05
N THR A 396 6.79 3.77 -21.82
CA THR A 396 7.52 2.89 -20.91
C THR A 396 7.99 3.68 -19.69
N ILE A 397 8.02 3.03 -18.53
CA ILE A 397 8.59 3.59 -17.31
C ILE A 397 10.05 3.12 -17.22
N ALA A 398 10.97 4.06 -17.35
CA ALA A 398 12.41 3.80 -17.26
C ALA A 398 12.85 3.75 -15.79
N VAL A 399 13.35 2.60 -15.33
CA VAL A 399 13.70 2.38 -13.92
C VAL A 399 15.21 2.20 -13.76
N GLY A 400 15.83 3.10 -12.97
CA GLY A 400 17.21 2.99 -12.52
C GLY A 400 17.35 2.30 -11.16
N ARG A 401 18.60 2.06 -10.72
CA ARG A 401 18.86 1.44 -9.42
C ARG A 401 19.60 2.34 -8.44
N VAL A 402 19.40 2.09 -7.17
CA VAL A 402 20.19 2.64 -6.06
C VAL A 402 20.55 1.55 -5.06
N ASN A 403 21.61 1.81 -4.28
CA ASN A 403 22.02 1.01 -3.14
C ASN A 403 21.28 1.42 -1.85
N GLN A 404 21.62 0.78 -0.73
CA GLN A 404 21.02 1.06 0.58
C GLN A 404 21.24 2.50 1.08
N SER A 405 22.26 3.19 0.58
CA SER A 405 22.57 4.60 0.91
C SER A 405 21.95 5.60 -0.07
N ASP A 406 21.08 5.15 -0.98
CA ASP A 406 20.49 5.95 -2.05
C ASP A 406 21.51 6.52 -3.06
N GLU A 407 22.63 5.83 -3.25
CA GLU A 407 23.63 6.18 -4.25
C GLU A 407 23.35 5.44 -5.54
N TYR A 408 23.44 6.14 -6.69
CA TYR A 408 23.29 5.53 -8.02
C TYR A 408 24.54 4.77 -8.49
N LEU A 409 25.71 5.08 -7.92
CA LEU A 409 26.95 4.34 -8.16
C LEU A 409 27.08 3.17 -7.18
N ASP A 410 27.53 2.05 -7.69
CA ASP A 410 27.86 0.86 -6.93
C ASP A 410 29.12 0.19 -7.48
N ARG A 411 29.48 -1.00 -6.98
CA ARG A 411 30.68 -1.75 -7.40
C ARG A 411 30.65 -2.20 -8.88
N LEU A 412 29.48 -2.15 -9.55
CA LEU A 412 29.31 -2.48 -10.96
C LEU A 412 29.11 -1.25 -11.85
N GLY A 413 29.22 -0.02 -11.30
CA GLY A 413 29.21 1.22 -12.06
C GLY A 413 27.90 1.98 -12.12
N GLY A 414 26.80 1.46 -11.58
CA GLY A 414 25.52 2.19 -11.49
C GLY A 414 24.55 1.96 -12.64
N SER A 415 23.69 2.95 -12.93
CA SER A 415 22.65 2.88 -13.97
C SER A 415 22.81 3.95 -15.04
N ALA A 416 22.28 3.70 -16.24
CA ALA A 416 22.11 4.68 -17.30
C ALA A 416 21.35 5.93 -16.83
N PHE A 417 21.53 7.04 -17.52
CA PHE A 417 21.06 8.35 -17.11
C PHE A 417 20.39 9.12 -18.25
N GLY A 418 19.56 10.06 -17.90
CA GLY A 418 18.92 10.94 -18.88
C GLY A 418 17.68 11.62 -18.36
N PRO A 419 17.12 12.56 -19.12
CA PRO A 419 15.83 13.18 -18.82
C PRO A 419 14.65 12.19 -18.93
N GLU A 420 14.86 11.04 -19.56
CA GLU A 420 13.89 9.97 -19.75
C GLU A 420 13.77 9.04 -18.52
N LEU A 421 14.72 9.11 -17.57
CA LEU A 421 14.67 8.30 -16.35
C LEU A 421 13.46 8.70 -15.49
N ASP A 422 12.58 7.76 -15.22
CA ASP A 422 11.40 8.06 -14.40
C ASP A 422 11.75 8.14 -12.92
N PHE A 423 12.36 7.12 -12.38
CA PHE A 423 12.76 7.07 -10.98
C PHE A 423 13.75 5.93 -10.74
N VAL A 424 14.24 5.87 -9.52
CA VAL A 424 15.12 4.79 -9.07
C VAL A 424 14.42 3.93 -8.01
N ALA A 425 14.84 2.66 -7.95
CA ALA A 425 14.42 1.72 -6.92
C ALA A 425 15.62 0.91 -6.39
N PRO A 426 15.52 0.23 -5.25
CA PRO A 426 16.54 -0.67 -4.76
C PRO A 426 16.90 -1.75 -5.79
N GLY A 427 18.18 -1.81 -6.16
CA GLY A 427 18.67 -2.77 -7.15
C GLY A 427 20.15 -3.13 -6.97
N SER A 428 20.84 -2.59 -5.96
CA SER A 428 22.24 -2.88 -5.68
C SER A 428 22.38 -3.62 -4.36
N ASP A 429 22.97 -4.82 -4.39
CA ASP A 429 23.10 -5.72 -3.25
C ASP A 429 21.75 -6.07 -2.57
N VAL A 430 20.70 -6.19 -3.39
CA VAL A 430 19.37 -6.65 -2.95
C VAL A 430 19.31 -8.17 -2.86
N TYR A 431 18.51 -8.71 -1.95
CA TYR A 431 18.43 -10.15 -1.67
C TYR A 431 17.13 -10.75 -2.17
N ASN A 432 17.21 -11.87 -2.91
CA ASN A 432 16.04 -12.66 -3.29
C ASN A 432 16.40 -14.10 -3.70
N ILE A 433 15.40 -14.85 -4.18
CA ILE A 433 15.48 -16.26 -4.58
C ILE A 433 16.14 -16.45 -5.94
N TYR A 434 16.85 -17.58 -6.08
CA TYR A 434 17.40 -18.09 -7.33
C TYR A 434 16.73 -19.41 -7.74
N SER A 435 16.88 -19.83 -9.00
CA SER A 435 16.29 -21.05 -9.53
C SER A 435 16.81 -22.33 -8.86
N ASN A 436 18.02 -22.29 -8.32
CA ASN A 436 18.63 -23.40 -7.59
C ASN A 436 18.14 -23.54 -6.12
N GLY A 437 17.18 -22.72 -5.70
CA GLY A 437 16.68 -22.69 -4.31
C GLY A 437 17.58 -21.93 -3.33
N ASN A 438 18.58 -21.19 -3.83
CA ASN A 438 19.40 -20.30 -3.01
C ASN A 438 18.69 -18.95 -2.80
N PHE A 439 19.13 -18.24 -1.76
CA PHE A 439 18.73 -16.88 -1.45
C PHE A 439 19.99 -16.03 -1.29
N GLU A 440 20.27 -15.20 -2.29
CA GLU A 440 21.55 -14.50 -2.41
C GLU A 440 21.34 -13.03 -2.82
N SER A 441 22.42 -12.24 -2.75
CA SER A 441 22.38 -10.85 -3.20
C SER A 441 22.62 -10.71 -4.69
N GLY A 442 21.91 -9.75 -5.30
CA GLY A 442 22.08 -9.37 -6.70
C GLY A 442 22.25 -7.88 -6.89
N ILE A 443 22.84 -7.48 -8.03
CA ILE A 443 22.99 -6.09 -8.46
C ILE A 443 22.52 -5.97 -9.90
N GLY A 444 21.59 -5.06 -10.16
CA GLY A 444 21.09 -4.77 -11.51
C GLY A 444 19.86 -3.86 -11.48
N THR A 445 19.73 -3.02 -12.50
CA THR A 445 18.48 -2.33 -12.82
C THR A 445 17.37 -3.35 -13.08
N SER A 446 17.74 -4.54 -13.55
CA SER A 446 16.88 -5.72 -13.68
C SER A 446 16.13 -6.09 -12.38
N TYR A 447 16.70 -5.79 -11.21
CA TYR A 447 16.09 -6.08 -9.91
C TYR A 447 15.31 -4.88 -9.34
N ALA A 448 15.74 -3.67 -9.70
CA ALA A 448 15.02 -2.44 -9.36
C ALA A 448 13.68 -2.35 -10.09
N THR A 449 13.62 -2.79 -11.34
CA THR A 449 12.44 -2.71 -12.19
C THR A 449 11.26 -3.52 -11.67
N PRO A 450 11.38 -4.82 -11.34
CA PRO A 450 10.28 -5.59 -10.75
C PRO A 450 9.94 -5.12 -9.32
N CYS A 451 10.89 -4.57 -8.57
CA CYS A 451 10.60 -3.90 -7.30
C CYS A 451 9.61 -2.74 -7.51
N ALA A 452 9.89 -1.86 -8.49
CA ALA A 452 9.02 -0.74 -8.84
C ALA A 452 7.68 -1.20 -9.42
N ALA A 453 7.68 -2.25 -10.26
CA ALA A 453 6.46 -2.85 -10.80
C ALA A 453 5.55 -3.40 -9.69
N GLY A 454 6.13 -4.03 -8.67
CA GLY A 454 5.39 -4.45 -7.49
C GLY A 454 4.77 -3.28 -6.72
N VAL A 455 5.49 -2.16 -6.57
CA VAL A 455 4.90 -0.93 -6.00
C VAL A 455 3.74 -0.42 -6.84
N GLY A 456 3.86 -0.45 -8.18
CA GLY A 456 2.76 -0.14 -9.09
C GLY A 456 1.52 -1.03 -8.85
N ALA A 457 1.73 -2.32 -8.56
CA ALA A 457 0.66 -3.24 -8.24
C ALA A 457 -0.03 -2.90 -6.90
N LEU A 458 0.73 -2.50 -5.88
CA LEU A 458 0.14 -2.00 -4.62
C LEU A 458 -0.76 -0.79 -4.87
N VAL A 459 -0.36 0.12 -5.77
CA VAL A 459 -1.16 1.31 -6.13
C VAL A 459 -2.45 0.92 -6.84
N LEU A 460 -2.38 0.00 -7.82
CA LEU A 460 -3.56 -0.45 -8.56
C LEU A 460 -4.53 -1.27 -7.69
N SER A 461 -4.05 -2.01 -6.71
CA SER A 461 -4.92 -2.81 -5.83
C SER A 461 -5.85 -1.96 -4.97
N VAL A 462 -5.45 -0.73 -4.62
CA VAL A 462 -6.31 0.21 -3.89
C VAL A 462 -7.14 1.11 -4.81
N ASN A 463 -6.74 1.24 -6.09
CA ASN A 463 -7.52 1.99 -7.09
C ASN A 463 -7.37 1.38 -8.49
N PRO A 464 -8.13 0.31 -8.81
CA PRO A 464 -8.01 -0.42 -10.08
C PRO A 464 -8.51 0.37 -11.30
N ASN A 465 -9.12 1.53 -11.10
CA ASN A 465 -9.63 2.38 -12.19
C ASN A 465 -8.59 3.39 -12.72
N LEU A 466 -7.38 3.42 -12.14
CA LEU A 466 -6.32 4.28 -12.66
C LEU A 466 -5.89 3.82 -14.05
N THR A 467 -5.76 4.77 -14.97
CA THR A 467 -5.11 4.50 -16.25
C THR A 467 -3.60 4.33 -16.07
N SER A 468 -2.92 3.74 -17.06
CA SER A 468 -1.46 3.63 -17.06
C SER A 468 -0.76 4.99 -16.86
N ILE A 469 -1.28 6.04 -17.49
CA ILE A 469 -0.77 7.42 -17.34
C ILE A 469 -0.96 7.92 -15.90
N MET A 470 -2.15 7.73 -15.32
CA MET A 470 -2.42 8.18 -13.94
C MET A 470 -1.56 7.44 -12.91
N LEU A 471 -1.32 6.15 -13.11
CA LEU A 471 -0.41 5.36 -12.28
C LEU A 471 1.01 5.93 -12.34
N THR A 472 1.53 6.15 -13.56
CA THR A 472 2.86 6.73 -13.78
C THR A 472 3.01 8.09 -13.11
N GLU A 473 2.02 8.97 -13.23
CA GLU A 473 2.02 10.28 -12.58
C GLU A 473 2.04 10.18 -11.04
N ILE A 474 1.24 9.27 -10.45
CA ILE A 474 1.24 9.06 -9.00
C ILE A 474 2.62 8.60 -8.54
N LEU A 475 3.22 7.62 -9.22
CA LEU A 475 4.55 7.13 -8.87
C LEU A 475 5.60 8.23 -8.93
N ARG A 476 5.63 9.04 -10.01
CA ARG A 476 6.57 10.18 -10.16
C ARG A 476 6.38 11.24 -9.07
N GLN A 477 5.14 11.62 -8.78
CA GLN A 477 4.82 12.69 -7.82
C GLN A 477 5.13 12.32 -6.37
N THR A 478 5.17 11.05 -6.05
CA THR A 478 5.33 10.57 -4.66
C THR A 478 6.74 10.09 -4.34
N CYS A 479 7.67 10.15 -5.30
CA CYS A 479 9.06 9.77 -5.08
C CYS A 479 9.75 10.59 -3.99
N ASP A 480 10.56 9.94 -3.18
CA ASP A 480 11.44 10.60 -2.22
C ASP A 480 12.64 11.22 -2.93
N LYS A 481 12.96 12.46 -2.62
CA LYS A 481 14.16 13.13 -3.14
C LYS A 481 15.39 12.59 -2.41
N VAL A 482 16.26 11.91 -3.14
CA VAL A 482 17.41 11.16 -2.62
C VAL A 482 18.72 11.60 -3.28
N GLY A 483 19.85 11.04 -2.86
CA GLY A 483 21.18 11.30 -3.45
C GLY A 483 21.85 12.61 -3.01
N GLY A 484 21.17 13.45 -2.23
CA GLY A 484 21.74 14.74 -1.76
C GLY A 484 22.06 15.71 -2.90
N VAL A 485 21.32 15.65 -3.99
CA VAL A 485 21.49 16.46 -5.21
C VAL A 485 20.35 17.44 -5.41
N ASP A 486 20.59 18.50 -6.20
CA ASP A 486 19.54 19.44 -6.59
C ASP A 486 18.69 18.86 -7.73
N TYR A 487 17.39 18.85 -7.55
CA TYR A 487 16.41 18.51 -8.56
C TYR A 487 15.98 19.77 -9.31
N ASP A 488 15.64 19.63 -10.59
CA ASP A 488 15.18 20.74 -11.41
C ASP A 488 13.81 21.30 -10.97
N ALA A 489 13.30 22.31 -11.67
CA ALA A 489 12.01 22.95 -11.37
C ALA A 489 10.80 22.00 -11.50
N ASN A 490 10.94 20.90 -12.25
CA ASN A 490 9.93 19.85 -12.41
C ASN A 490 10.07 18.74 -11.36
N GLY A 491 11.08 18.86 -10.48
CA GLY A 491 11.40 17.84 -9.48
C GLY A 491 12.11 16.62 -10.07
N HIS A 492 12.83 16.76 -11.19
CA HIS A 492 13.56 15.71 -11.87
C HIS A 492 15.08 15.91 -11.77
N HIS A 493 15.83 14.79 -11.76
CA HIS A 493 17.29 14.77 -11.83
C HIS A 493 17.76 13.65 -12.78
N ILE A 494 18.73 13.92 -13.65
CA ILE A 494 19.15 12.99 -14.71
C ILE A 494 19.69 11.64 -14.21
N ARG A 495 20.09 11.50 -12.93
CA ARG A 495 20.60 10.26 -12.31
C ARG A 495 19.58 9.58 -11.41
N TYR A 496 18.54 10.30 -10.97
CA TYR A 496 17.57 9.81 -10.01
C TYR A 496 16.12 9.88 -10.53
N GLY A 497 15.92 10.41 -11.75
CA GLY A 497 14.57 10.67 -12.27
C GLY A 497 13.80 11.60 -11.31
N TYR A 498 12.58 11.27 -11.00
CA TYR A 498 11.78 11.98 -10.00
C TYR A 498 12.17 11.65 -8.55
N GLY A 499 13.14 10.76 -8.34
CA GLY A 499 13.63 10.33 -7.02
C GLY A 499 13.52 8.83 -6.82
N ARG A 500 13.63 8.36 -5.57
CA ARG A 500 13.39 6.96 -5.23
C ARG A 500 11.90 6.72 -5.04
N ILE A 501 11.37 5.66 -5.64
CA ILE A 501 9.96 5.28 -5.53
C ILE A 501 9.54 5.10 -4.05
N ASN A 502 8.35 5.59 -3.68
CA ASN A 502 7.80 5.52 -2.32
C ASN A 502 6.43 4.82 -2.34
N ALA A 503 6.40 3.58 -1.85
CA ALA A 503 5.22 2.74 -1.89
C ALA A 503 4.04 3.30 -1.08
N PHE A 504 4.30 3.74 0.16
CA PHE A 504 3.25 4.29 1.02
C PHE A 504 2.68 5.61 0.48
N GLY A 505 3.57 6.52 0.04
CA GLY A 505 3.15 7.78 -0.57
C GLY A 505 2.26 7.57 -1.80
N ALA A 506 2.64 6.61 -2.66
CA ALA A 506 1.89 6.28 -3.87
C ALA A 506 0.53 5.63 -3.56
N VAL A 507 0.50 4.61 -2.67
CA VAL A 507 -0.75 3.94 -2.24
C VAL A 507 -1.71 4.94 -1.59
N ASN A 508 -1.22 5.76 -0.67
CA ASN A 508 -2.05 6.77 0.02
C ASN A 508 -2.59 7.83 -0.95
N THR A 509 -1.79 8.24 -1.94
CA THR A 509 -2.24 9.17 -2.99
C THR A 509 -3.34 8.55 -3.86
N ALA A 510 -3.18 7.27 -4.25
CA ALA A 510 -4.16 6.56 -5.07
C ALA A 510 -5.51 6.35 -4.38
N MET A 511 -5.51 6.06 -3.08
CA MET A 511 -6.73 5.95 -2.27
C MET A 511 -7.55 7.25 -2.23
N ASN A 512 -6.88 8.38 -2.29
CA ASN A 512 -7.51 9.70 -2.22
C ASN A 512 -7.85 10.30 -3.61
N LYS A 513 -7.41 9.66 -4.70
CA LYS A 513 -7.69 10.10 -6.07
C LYS A 513 -9.02 9.48 -6.54
N LYS A 514 -10.00 10.35 -6.81
CA LYS A 514 -11.34 9.96 -7.31
C LYS A 514 -11.32 9.74 -8.82
#